data_56abc6433b727ce7faf46d4203064005
#
_entry.id   56abc6433b727ce7faf46d4203064005
#
_cell.length_a   1.000
_cell.length_b   1.000
_cell.length_c   1.000
_cell.angle_alpha   90.00
_cell.angle_beta   90.00
_cell.angle_gamma   90.00
#
_symmetry.space_group_name_H-M   'P 1'
#
loop_
_entity.id
_entity.type
_entity.pdbx_description
1 polymer ?
#
loop_
_entity_poly.entity_id
_entity_poly.type
_entity_poly.pdbx_seq_one_letter_code
_entity_poly.pdbx_strand_id
1 'polypeptide(L)'
;MTNQTFLDLVRQRAETYRDKAAFDYCRYSADGEEHTQLTFGELDNRARATAAVLQQMGATGERALVLCPSGLDFIVAFFGCIYAGVVPVPVHPPARTRVIGRVASIVRDTEARFTVTLAETQAQFQSAIDEMADGPAMQWCAVDDIAASAEEWVAPAIEPDTTAMLQYTSGSTGSPKGVVVTHRNLLSNVEAIRTAWEIGRAHV
;
A
#
# COMPACT_ATOMS: atom_id res chain seq x y z
N MET A 1 25.93 6.16 6.61
CA MET A 1 24.64 5.71 6.05
C MET A 1 23.56 6.44 6.80
N THR A 2 22.68 7.15 6.12
CA THR A 2 21.59 7.91 6.75
C THR A 2 20.62 6.94 7.42
N ASN A 3 20.21 7.24 8.67
CA ASN A 3 19.21 6.46 9.41
C ASN A 3 17.77 6.77 8.92
N GLN A 4 17.64 7.19 7.66
CA GLN A 4 16.40 7.59 7.02
C GLN A 4 15.62 6.36 6.55
N THR A 5 14.31 6.36 6.77
CA THR A 5 13.38 5.36 6.25
C THR A 5 12.66 5.87 5.00
N PHE A 6 11.99 4.96 4.28
CA PHE A 6 11.15 5.37 3.14
C PHE A 6 9.96 6.25 3.60
N LEU A 7 9.43 6.02 4.81
CA LEU A 7 8.39 6.88 5.40
C LEU A 7 8.91 8.31 5.60
N ASP A 8 10.14 8.48 6.12
CA ASP A 8 10.73 9.81 6.33
C ASP A 8 10.84 10.58 5.01
N LEU A 9 11.27 9.90 3.93
CA LEU A 9 11.34 10.50 2.60
C LEU A 9 9.97 10.99 2.12
N VAL A 10 8.94 10.16 2.25
CA VAL A 10 7.57 10.51 1.79
C VAL A 10 7.03 11.70 2.58
N ARG A 11 7.18 11.69 3.90
CA ARG A 11 6.77 12.79 4.77
C ARG A 11 7.50 14.09 4.45
N GLN A 12 8.80 14.02 4.26
CA GLN A 12 9.59 15.20 3.85
C GLN A 12 9.09 15.77 2.51
N ARG A 13 8.69 14.92 1.57
CA ARG A 13 8.11 15.36 0.29
C ARG A 13 6.75 16.03 0.49
N ALA A 14 5.90 15.47 1.36
CA ALA A 14 4.61 16.06 1.68
C ALA A 14 4.73 17.44 2.35
N GLU A 15 5.72 17.64 3.21
CA GLU A 15 6.03 18.93 3.83
C GLU A 15 6.57 19.94 2.80
N THR A 16 7.48 19.50 1.91
CA THR A 16 8.18 20.41 0.97
C THR A 16 7.33 20.77 -0.25
N TYR A 17 6.50 19.83 -0.72
CA TYR A 17 5.78 19.94 -2.01
C TYR A 17 4.28 19.71 -1.87
N ARG A 18 3.69 20.17 -0.76
CA ARG A 18 2.31 19.88 -0.33
C ARG A 18 1.29 19.95 -1.46
N ASP A 19 1.33 21.02 -2.25
CA ASP A 19 0.32 21.31 -3.29
C ASP A 19 0.70 20.80 -4.68
N LYS A 20 1.87 20.13 -4.81
CA LYS A 20 2.25 19.50 -6.09
C LYS A 20 1.60 18.15 -6.23
N ALA A 21 1.22 17.79 -7.47
CA ALA A 21 0.77 16.46 -7.80
C ALA A 21 1.88 15.43 -7.50
N ALA A 22 1.57 14.45 -6.67
CA ALA A 22 2.40 13.29 -6.40
C ALA A 22 2.11 12.17 -7.39
N PHE A 23 0.82 12.00 -7.72
CA PHE A 23 0.34 11.00 -8.68
C PHE A 23 -0.73 11.60 -9.57
N ASP A 24 -0.73 11.17 -10.83
CA ASP A 24 -1.75 11.47 -11.82
C ASP A 24 -2.25 10.13 -12.38
N TYR A 25 -3.52 9.82 -12.18
CA TYR A 25 -4.17 8.63 -12.71
C TYR A 25 -4.98 9.00 -13.94
N CYS A 26 -4.53 8.50 -15.09
CA CYS A 26 -5.21 8.67 -16.36
C CYS A 26 -6.09 7.46 -16.66
N ARG A 27 -7.39 7.69 -16.84
CA ARG A 27 -8.36 6.70 -17.31
C ARG A 27 -8.71 6.97 -18.76
N TYR A 28 -8.60 5.95 -19.57
CA TYR A 28 -9.05 6.00 -20.96
C TYR A 28 -10.48 5.47 -21.06
N SER A 29 -11.38 6.23 -21.67
CA SER A 29 -12.77 5.84 -21.95
C SER A 29 -13.10 6.13 -23.42
N ALA A 30 -14.32 5.75 -23.85
CA ALA A 30 -14.82 6.11 -25.20
C ALA A 30 -14.95 7.62 -25.40
N ASP A 31 -15.10 8.38 -24.30
CA ASP A 31 -15.28 9.82 -24.29
C ASP A 31 -13.95 10.60 -24.20
N GLY A 32 -12.81 9.90 -24.08
CA GLY A 32 -11.48 10.49 -24.00
C GLY A 32 -10.68 10.11 -22.76
N GLU A 33 -9.69 10.95 -22.45
CA GLU A 33 -8.82 10.82 -21.28
C GLU A 33 -9.40 11.60 -20.10
N GLU A 34 -9.49 10.95 -18.95
CA GLU A 34 -9.87 11.57 -17.68
C GLU A 34 -8.68 11.50 -16.71
N HIS A 35 -8.24 12.65 -16.21
CA HIS A 35 -7.13 12.77 -15.27
C HIS A 35 -7.64 13.05 -13.86
N THR A 36 -7.20 12.24 -12.90
CA THR A 36 -7.42 12.47 -11.47
C THR A 36 -6.08 12.56 -10.77
N GLN A 37 -5.84 13.66 -10.06
CA GLN A 37 -4.57 13.90 -9.38
C GLN A 37 -4.70 13.72 -7.87
N LEU A 38 -3.59 13.29 -7.25
CA LEU A 38 -3.41 13.23 -5.82
C LEU A 38 -2.14 14.03 -5.48
N THR A 39 -2.28 15.11 -4.72
CA THR A 39 -1.15 15.92 -4.28
C THR A 39 -0.37 15.21 -3.16
N PHE A 40 0.87 15.65 -2.90
CA PHE A 40 1.64 15.13 -1.77
C PHE A 40 0.96 15.37 -0.43
N GLY A 41 0.30 16.53 -0.25
CA GLY A 41 -0.42 16.87 0.97
C GLY A 41 -1.68 16.01 1.16
N GLU A 42 -2.44 15.76 0.11
CA GLU A 42 -3.60 14.87 0.14
C GLU A 42 -3.20 13.42 0.41
N LEU A 43 -2.12 12.96 -0.23
CA LEU A 43 -1.57 11.63 0.04
C LEU A 43 -1.20 11.47 1.51
N ASP A 44 -0.42 12.41 2.07
CA ASP A 44 -0.01 12.39 3.48
C ASP A 44 -1.22 12.38 4.42
N ASN A 45 -2.21 13.23 4.16
CA ASN A 45 -3.42 13.31 4.97
C ASN A 45 -4.23 12.02 4.92
N ARG A 46 -4.49 11.49 3.73
CA ARG A 46 -5.25 10.24 3.56
C ARG A 46 -4.49 9.02 4.09
N ALA A 47 -3.16 8.96 3.88
CA ALA A 47 -2.32 7.89 4.41
C ALA A 47 -2.29 7.89 5.94
N ARG A 48 -2.22 9.06 6.58
CA ARG A 48 -2.29 9.17 8.06
C ARG A 48 -3.66 8.76 8.59
N ALA A 49 -4.75 9.17 7.97
CA ALA A 49 -6.09 8.76 8.36
C ALA A 49 -6.26 7.23 8.27
N THR A 50 -5.82 6.62 7.16
CA THR A 50 -5.81 5.16 6.99
C THR A 50 -4.94 4.49 8.04
N ALA A 51 -3.75 5.04 8.31
CA ALA A 51 -2.83 4.51 9.30
C ALA A 51 -3.40 4.58 10.73
N ALA A 52 -4.11 5.65 11.09
CA ALA A 52 -4.78 5.77 12.38
C ALA A 52 -5.79 4.63 12.60
N VAL A 53 -6.62 4.31 11.58
CA VAL A 53 -7.54 3.16 11.65
C VAL A 53 -6.78 1.85 11.82
N LEU A 54 -5.72 1.61 11.04
CA LEU A 54 -4.93 0.38 11.14
C LEU A 54 -4.25 0.24 12.51
N GLN A 55 -3.78 1.35 13.10
CA GLN A 55 -3.21 1.37 14.45
C GLN A 55 -4.27 1.07 15.51
N GLN A 56 -5.47 1.62 15.41
CA GLN A 56 -6.61 1.33 16.29
C GLN A 56 -7.04 -0.15 16.20
N MET A 57 -6.92 -0.77 15.03
CA MET A 57 -7.15 -2.20 14.81
C MET A 57 -6.03 -3.09 15.38
N GLY A 58 -4.91 -2.50 15.86
CA GLY A 58 -3.75 -3.24 16.34
C GLY A 58 -2.89 -3.87 15.25
N ALA A 59 -2.91 -3.31 14.04
CA ALA A 59 -2.22 -3.87 12.88
C ALA A 59 -0.71 -3.53 12.81
N THR A 60 -0.20 -2.63 13.66
CA THR A 60 1.23 -2.23 13.64
C THR A 60 2.14 -3.44 13.82
N GLY A 61 3.12 -3.60 12.93
CA GLY A 61 4.04 -4.75 12.89
C GLY A 61 3.50 -5.98 12.18
N GLU A 62 2.20 -5.99 11.86
CA GLU A 62 1.52 -7.10 11.17
C GLU A 62 1.59 -6.96 9.64
N ARG A 63 1.16 -8.00 8.94
CA ARG A 63 1.04 -8.02 7.48
C ARG A 63 -0.41 -7.78 7.08
N ALA A 64 -0.62 -6.91 6.08
CA ALA A 64 -1.93 -6.64 5.52
C ALA A 64 -1.95 -6.85 4.01
N LEU A 65 -2.93 -7.58 3.49
CA LEU A 65 -3.20 -7.57 2.06
C LEU A 65 -3.62 -6.16 1.65
N VAL A 66 -3.02 -5.64 0.58
CA VAL A 66 -3.53 -4.47 -0.12
C VAL A 66 -4.27 -4.97 -1.36
N LEU A 67 -5.57 -5.15 -1.20
CA LEU A 67 -6.46 -5.76 -2.21
C LEU A 67 -7.28 -4.68 -2.92
N CYS A 68 -6.60 -3.73 -3.56
CA CYS A 68 -7.21 -2.63 -4.26
C CYS A 68 -7.07 -2.78 -5.79
N PRO A 69 -8.07 -2.37 -6.57
CA PRO A 69 -7.89 -2.17 -8.00
C PRO A 69 -6.85 -1.08 -8.26
N SER A 70 -6.32 -1.05 -9.49
CA SER A 70 -5.38 0.00 -9.90
C SER A 70 -6.04 1.38 -9.82
N GLY A 71 -5.37 2.33 -9.20
CA GLY A 71 -5.89 3.70 -9.01
C GLY A 71 -5.26 4.40 -7.83
N LEU A 72 -5.72 5.62 -7.53
CA LEU A 72 -5.18 6.43 -6.45
C LEU A 72 -5.47 5.83 -5.06
N ASP A 73 -6.57 5.11 -4.91
CA ASP A 73 -6.92 4.45 -3.65
C ASP A 73 -5.97 3.30 -3.31
N PHE A 74 -5.45 2.59 -4.33
CA PHE A 74 -4.35 1.64 -4.11
C PHE A 74 -3.11 2.33 -3.52
N ILE A 75 -2.79 3.52 -4.03
CA ILE A 75 -1.66 4.32 -3.53
C ILE A 75 -1.92 4.70 -2.06
N VAL A 76 -3.11 5.20 -1.74
CA VAL A 76 -3.50 5.56 -0.37
C VAL A 76 -3.45 4.35 0.56
N ALA A 77 -3.98 3.20 0.15
CA ALA A 77 -3.95 1.96 0.93
C ALA A 77 -2.51 1.50 1.21
N PHE A 78 -1.66 1.52 0.19
CA PHE A 78 -0.24 1.13 0.32
C PHE A 78 0.51 2.06 1.28
N PHE A 79 0.41 3.38 1.08
CA PHE A 79 1.06 4.34 1.98
C PHE A 79 0.44 4.36 3.36
N GLY A 80 -0.87 4.13 3.50
CA GLY A 80 -1.53 3.96 4.79
C GLY A 80 -0.92 2.83 5.62
N CYS A 81 -0.61 1.69 5.00
CA CYS A 81 0.11 0.61 5.66
C CYS A 81 1.53 1.05 6.08
N ILE A 82 2.29 1.68 5.19
CA ILE A 82 3.65 2.18 5.51
C ILE A 82 3.61 3.15 6.69
N TYR A 83 2.64 4.08 6.72
CA TYR A 83 2.46 5.05 7.79
C TYR A 83 2.03 4.41 9.11
N ALA A 84 1.32 3.29 9.06
CA ALA A 84 0.91 2.53 10.25
C ALA A 84 2.03 1.64 10.84
N GLY A 85 3.15 1.46 10.11
CA GLY A 85 4.15 0.44 10.43
C GLY A 85 3.63 -0.99 10.17
N VAL A 86 2.69 -1.12 9.25
CA VAL A 86 2.13 -2.39 8.76
C VAL A 86 2.88 -2.79 7.50
N VAL A 87 3.13 -4.07 7.30
CA VAL A 87 3.79 -4.60 6.09
C VAL A 87 2.74 -4.85 5.00
N PRO A 88 2.61 -3.98 3.97
CA PRO A 88 1.68 -4.21 2.87
C PRO A 88 2.12 -5.39 2.01
N VAL A 89 1.12 -6.17 1.61
CA VAL A 89 1.23 -7.26 0.65
C VAL A 89 0.32 -6.92 -0.54
N PRO A 90 0.82 -6.22 -1.57
CA PRO A 90 0.02 -5.84 -2.72
C PRO A 90 -0.44 -7.06 -3.51
N VAL A 91 -1.76 -7.18 -3.68
CA VAL A 91 -2.40 -8.24 -4.44
C VAL A 91 -3.52 -7.63 -5.27
N HIS A 92 -3.52 -7.88 -6.57
CA HIS A 92 -4.61 -7.40 -7.42
C HIS A 92 -5.91 -8.17 -7.11
N PRO A 93 -7.05 -7.49 -6.95
CA PRO A 93 -8.34 -8.15 -6.75
C PRO A 93 -8.62 -9.17 -7.84
N PRO A 94 -9.12 -10.36 -7.49
CA PRO A 94 -9.41 -11.39 -8.48
C PRO A 94 -10.55 -10.93 -9.40
N ALA A 95 -10.35 -11.00 -10.72
CA ALA A 95 -11.37 -10.64 -11.71
C ALA A 95 -12.63 -11.52 -11.60
N ARG A 96 -12.53 -12.70 -10.99
CA ARG A 96 -13.61 -13.66 -10.76
C ARG A 96 -13.31 -14.48 -9.51
N THR A 97 -14.35 -14.93 -8.81
CA THR A 97 -14.27 -15.82 -7.62
C THR A 97 -13.40 -17.05 -7.84
N ARG A 98 -13.33 -17.58 -9.08
CA ARG A 98 -12.49 -18.74 -9.42
C ARG A 98 -10.97 -18.53 -9.22
N VAL A 99 -10.51 -17.29 -9.10
CA VAL A 99 -9.07 -16.96 -8.96
C VAL A 99 -8.71 -16.63 -7.49
N ILE A 100 -9.67 -16.69 -6.57
CA ILE A 100 -9.48 -16.41 -5.14
C ILE A 100 -8.44 -17.35 -4.51
N GLY A 101 -8.30 -18.59 -5.00
CA GLY A 101 -7.32 -19.55 -4.49
C GLY A 101 -5.88 -19.01 -4.41
N ARG A 102 -5.48 -18.13 -5.34
CA ARG A 102 -4.16 -17.47 -5.28
C ARG A 102 -4.09 -16.47 -4.13
N VAL A 103 -5.14 -15.69 -3.91
CA VAL A 103 -5.20 -14.73 -2.80
C VAL A 103 -5.15 -15.48 -1.48
N ALA A 104 -5.97 -16.52 -1.32
CA ALA A 104 -5.98 -17.38 -0.14
C ALA A 104 -4.62 -18.06 0.12
N SER A 105 -3.91 -18.47 -0.93
CA SER A 105 -2.54 -19.00 -0.79
C SER A 105 -1.56 -17.97 -0.27
N ILE A 106 -1.66 -16.71 -0.72
CA ILE A 106 -0.83 -15.61 -0.23
C ILE A 106 -1.19 -15.27 1.22
N VAL A 107 -2.49 -15.26 1.58
CA VAL A 107 -2.94 -15.07 2.97
C VAL A 107 -2.29 -16.09 3.90
N ARG A 108 -2.34 -17.37 3.53
CA ARG A 108 -1.73 -18.46 4.34
C ARG A 108 -0.21 -18.33 4.44
N ASP A 109 0.46 -18.03 3.34
CA ASP A 109 1.93 -17.91 3.31
C ASP A 109 2.42 -16.69 4.10
N THR A 110 1.68 -15.58 4.06
CA THR A 110 2.01 -14.36 4.79
C THR A 110 1.50 -14.34 6.22
N GLU A 111 0.58 -15.25 6.58
CA GLU A 111 -0.19 -15.19 7.84
C GLU A 111 -0.85 -13.82 8.04
N ALA A 112 -1.25 -13.16 6.93
CA ALA A 112 -1.87 -11.84 6.99
C ALA A 112 -3.22 -11.93 7.72
N ARG A 113 -3.43 -11.01 8.66
CA ARG A 113 -4.65 -10.92 9.47
C ARG A 113 -5.51 -9.72 9.11
N PHE A 114 -5.00 -8.86 8.25
CA PHE A 114 -5.64 -7.61 7.85
C PHE A 114 -5.73 -7.53 6.32
N THR A 115 -6.79 -6.88 5.85
CA THR A 115 -6.96 -6.51 4.43
C THR A 115 -7.31 -5.04 4.34
N VAL A 116 -6.57 -4.31 3.51
CA VAL A 116 -6.84 -2.92 3.17
C VAL A 116 -7.35 -2.86 1.74
N THR A 117 -8.52 -2.28 1.53
CA THR A 117 -9.25 -2.37 0.26
C THR A 117 -10.22 -1.20 0.07
N LEU A 118 -11.13 -1.30 -0.89
CA LEU A 118 -12.31 -0.45 -1.07
C LEU A 118 -13.57 -1.15 -0.52
N ALA A 119 -14.56 -0.39 -0.08
CA ALA A 119 -15.82 -0.92 0.45
C ALA A 119 -16.52 -1.87 -0.54
N GLU A 120 -16.56 -1.52 -1.83
CA GLU A 120 -17.11 -2.38 -2.89
C GLU A 120 -16.33 -3.71 -3.02
N THR A 121 -15.00 -3.65 -3.03
CA THR A 121 -14.14 -4.85 -3.12
C THR A 121 -14.29 -5.73 -1.87
N GLN A 122 -14.40 -5.12 -0.69
CA GLN A 122 -14.69 -5.83 0.55
C GLN A 122 -16.01 -6.58 0.45
N ALA A 123 -17.10 -5.88 0.11
CA ALA A 123 -18.43 -6.48 -0.04
C ALA A 123 -18.44 -7.66 -1.04
N GLN A 124 -17.62 -7.58 -2.08
CA GLN A 124 -17.55 -8.62 -3.12
C GLN A 124 -16.75 -9.86 -2.70
N PHE A 125 -15.66 -9.70 -1.96
CA PHE A 125 -14.66 -10.78 -1.78
C PHE A 125 -14.47 -11.25 -0.35
N GLN A 126 -14.91 -10.52 0.67
CA GLN A 126 -14.64 -10.82 2.08
C GLN A 126 -15.02 -12.25 2.46
N SER A 127 -16.28 -12.65 2.30
CA SER A 127 -16.74 -13.98 2.69
C SER A 127 -15.95 -15.11 2.02
N ALA A 128 -15.68 -14.94 0.72
CA ALA A 128 -15.00 -15.96 -0.05
C ALA A 128 -13.50 -16.08 0.29
N ILE A 129 -12.85 -14.96 0.67
CA ILE A 129 -11.44 -14.98 1.11
C ILE A 129 -11.37 -15.57 2.52
N ASP A 130 -12.24 -15.17 3.44
CA ASP A 130 -12.26 -15.66 4.82
C ASP A 130 -12.54 -17.18 4.86
N GLU A 131 -13.46 -17.68 4.04
CA GLU A 131 -13.75 -19.13 3.92
C GLU A 131 -12.57 -19.94 3.37
N MET A 132 -11.83 -19.38 2.39
CA MET A 132 -10.72 -20.08 1.73
C MET A 132 -9.37 -19.95 2.45
N ALA A 133 -9.21 -18.96 3.31
CA ALA A 133 -7.97 -18.72 4.03
C ALA A 133 -7.69 -19.80 5.10
N ASP A 134 -8.73 -20.56 5.52
CA ASP A 134 -8.64 -21.63 6.53
C ASP A 134 -7.95 -21.20 7.83
N GLY A 135 -8.33 -19.98 8.31
CA GLY A 135 -7.76 -19.34 9.48
C GLY A 135 -8.77 -18.47 10.22
N PRO A 136 -8.32 -17.67 11.20
CA PRO A 136 -9.19 -16.69 11.84
C PRO A 136 -9.66 -15.68 10.81
N ALA A 137 -10.90 -15.19 10.96
CA ALA A 137 -11.46 -14.15 10.09
C ALA A 137 -10.54 -12.93 10.01
N MET A 138 -10.29 -12.45 8.80
CA MET A 138 -9.46 -11.28 8.58
C MET A 138 -10.19 -10.01 9.04
N GLN A 139 -9.43 -9.03 9.48
CA GLN A 139 -9.95 -7.70 9.75
C GLN A 139 -9.83 -6.84 8.48
N TRP A 140 -10.89 -6.14 8.12
CA TRP A 140 -10.97 -5.38 6.87
C TRP A 140 -11.02 -3.88 7.12
N CYS A 141 -10.27 -3.12 6.34
CA CYS A 141 -10.23 -1.67 6.35
C CYS A 141 -10.50 -1.14 4.93
N ALA A 142 -11.61 -0.44 4.75
CA ALA A 142 -11.96 0.20 3.49
C ALA A 142 -11.44 1.65 3.48
N VAL A 143 -10.50 1.97 2.56
CA VAL A 143 -9.84 3.29 2.51
C VAL A 143 -10.72 4.41 1.97
N ASP A 144 -11.82 4.07 1.34
CA ASP A 144 -12.86 4.99 0.86
C ASP A 144 -13.98 5.23 1.89
N ASP A 145 -13.91 4.55 3.07
CA ASP A 145 -14.85 4.71 4.19
C ASP A 145 -14.10 4.96 5.52
N ILE A 146 -13.09 5.83 5.49
CA ILE A 146 -12.28 6.18 6.66
C ILE A 146 -12.94 7.32 7.44
N ALA A 147 -13.33 7.04 8.70
CA ALA A 147 -13.87 8.04 9.62
C ALA A 147 -12.80 8.71 10.51
N ALA A 148 -11.62 8.10 10.68
CA ALA A 148 -10.56 8.64 11.53
C ALA A 148 -9.93 9.90 10.95
N SER A 149 -9.49 10.80 11.85
CA SER A 149 -8.71 11.97 11.47
C SER A 149 -7.23 11.62 11.26
N ALA A 150 -6.58 12.28 10.33
CA ALA A 150 -5.13 12.20 10.15
C ALA A 150 -4.33 12.66 11.39
N GLU A 151 -4.96 13.40 12.29
CA GLU A 151 -4.38 13.88 13.55
C GLU A 151 -4.27 12.76 14.61
N GLU A 152 -5.06 11.69 14.46
CA GLU A 152 -5.03 10.52 15.37
C GLU A 152 -3.84 9.59 15.08
N TRP A 153 -3.15 9.81 13.97
CA TRP A 153 -1.99 9.01 13.59
C TRP A 153 -0.80 9.22 14.51
N VAL A 154 -0.18 8.13 14.91
CA VAL A 154 1.07 8.13 15.69
C VAL A 154 2.20 7.57 14.84
N ALA A 155 3.33 8.29 14.77
CA ALA A 155 4.48 7.83 14.00
C ALA A 155 5.00 6.49 14.54
N PRO A 156 5.08 5.43 13.70
CA PRO A 156 5.58 4.14 14.14
C PRO A 156 7.10 4.17 14.33
N ALA A 157 7.60 3.36 15.26
CA ALA A 157 9.03 3.15 15.44
C ALA A 157 9.53 2.13 14.40
N ILE A 158 10.01 2.61 13.25
CA ILE A 158 10.58 1.81 12.16
C ILE A 158 12.01 2.24 11.85
N GLU A 159 12.81 1.27 11.43
CA GLU A 159 14.23 1.46 11.08
C GLU A 159 14.45 1.14 9.59
N PRO A 160 15.59 1.55 8.98
CA PRO A 160 15.87 1.28 7.58
C PRO A 160 15.81 -0.19 7.18
N ASP A 161 16.14 -1.10 8.09
CA ASP A 161 16.12 -2.54 7.83
C ASP A 161 14.78 -3.21 8.19
N THR A 162 13.79 -2.44 8.70
CA THR A 162 12.42 -2.92 8.89
C THR A 162 11.83 -3.29 7.53
N THR A 163 11.07 -4.38 7.49
CA THR A 163 10.34 -4.81 6.28
C THR A 163 9.32 -3.74 5.89
N ALA A 164 9.46 -3.21 4.68
CA ALA A 164 8.56 -2.19 4.13
C ALA A 164 7.42 -2.79 3.32
N MET A 165 7.63 -3.94 2.68
CA MET A 165 6.58 -4.65 1.94
C MET A 165 6.98 -6.09 1.61
N LEU A 166 5.99 -6.92 1.30
CA LEU A 166 6.18 -8.23 0.67
C LEU A 166 5.68 -8.18 -0.77
N GLN A 167 6.58 -8.42 -1.72
CA GLN A 167 6.24 -8.45 -3.15
C GLN A 167 6.09 -9.88 -3.62
N TYR A 168 4.86 -10.30 -3.97
CA TYR A 168 4.60 -11.62 -4.53
C TYR A 168 4.77 -11.64 -6.04
N THR A 169 5.57 -12.57 -6.51
CA THR A 169 5.77 -12.83 -7.94
C THR A 169 5.09 -14.13 -8.35
N SER A 170 4.72 -14.24 -9.64
CA SER A 170 4.27 -15.50 -10.24
C SER A 170 5.49 -16.42 -10.38
N GLY A 171 5.78 -17.23 -9.35
CA GLY A 171 6.89 -18.17 -9.43
C GLY A 171 6.78 -19.11 -10.64
N SER A 172 7.90 -19.42 -11.29
CA SER A 172 7.99 -20.36 -12.40
C SER A 172 7.50 -21.77 -12.06
N THR A 173 7.34 -22.07 -10.77
CA THR A 173 6.88 -23.37 -10.21
C THR A 173 5.38 -23.39 -9.86
N GLY A 174 4.62 -22.35 -10.20
CA GLY A 174 3.18 -22.27 -9.93
C GLY A 174 2.79 -21.82 -8.52
N SER A 175 3.68 -21.87 -7.53
CA SER A 175 3.44 -21.32 -6.19
C SER A 175 3.90 -19.86 -6.11
N PRO A 176 3.10 -18.94 -5.53
CA PRO A 176 3.53 -17.57 -5.30
C PRO A 176 4.76 -17.54 -4.40
N LYS A 177 5.73 -16.68 -4.72
CA LYS A 177 6.92 -16.45 -3.89
C LYS A 177 6.95 -15.00 -3.42
N GLY A 178 7.00 -14.82 -2.10
CA GLY A 178 7.13 -13.52 -1.47
C GLY A 178 8.60 -13.07 -1.41
N VAL A 179 8.86 -11.86 -1.86
CA VAL A 179 10.16 -11.18 -1.71
C VAL A 179 10.03 -10.14 -0.62
N VAL A 180 10.89 -10.24 0.39
CA VAL A 180 10.97 -9.24 1.47
C VAL A 180 11.72 -8.02 0.96
N VAL A 181 11.07 -6.86 1.06
CA VAL A 181 11.65 -5.56 0.69
C VAL A 181 11.70 -4.69 1.93
N THR A 182 12.87 -4.19 2.30
CA THR A 182 13.06 -3.28 3.44
C THR A 182 12.93 -1.82 3.03
N HIS A 183 12.78 -0.89 4.00
CA HIS A 183 12.83 0.54 3.74
C HIS A 183 14.15 0.95 3.08
N ARG A 184 15.26 0.34 3.48
CA ARG A 184 16.58 0.55 2.86
C ARG A 184 16.60 0.12 1.39
N ASN A 185 15.98 -1.01 1.05
CA ASN A 185 15.90 -1.48 -0.34
C ASN A 185 15.12 -0.48 -1.20
N LEU A 186 13.98 0.04 -0.71
CA LEU A 186 13.20 1.04 -1.41
C LEU A 186 14.01 2.31 -1.65
N LEU A 187 14.68 2.84 -0.62
CA LEU A 187 15.50 4.04 -0.75
C LEU A 187 16.67 3.84 -1.72
N SER A 188 17.35 2.69 -1.66
CA SER A 188 18.44 2.38 -2.59
C SER A 188 17.96 2.31 -4.02
N ASN A 189 16.77 1.75 -4.26
CA ASN A 189 16.18 1.68 -5.60
C ASN A 189 15.76 3.08 -6.10
N VAL A 190 15.14 3.90 -5.26
CA VAL A 190 14.78 5.29 -5.59
C VAL A 190 16.03 6.09 -5.98
N GLU A 191 17.13 5.96 -5.22
CA GLU A 191 18.39 6.66 -5.50
C GLU A 191 19.03 6.16 -6.80
N ALA A 192 18.99 4.86 -7.06
CA ALA A 192 19.50 4.28 -8.31
C ALA A 192 18.73 4.81 -9.52
N ILE A 193 17.38 4.86 -9.44
CA ILE A 193 16.52 5.41 -10.48
C ILE A 193 16.82 6.91 -10.69
N ARG A 194 16.87 7.68 -9.59
CA ARG A 194 17.19 9.12 -9.64
C ARG A 194 18.51 9.40 -10.36
N THR A 195 19.52 8.58 -10.07
CA THR A 195 20.86 8.72 -10.66
C THR A 195 20.89 8.30 -12.12
N ALA A 196 20.30 7.15 -12.44
CA ALA A 196 20.31 6.60 -13.80
C ALA A 196 19.51 7.45 -14.80
N TRP A 197 18.43 8.10 -14.34
CA TRP A 197 17.54 8.90 -15.19
C TRP A 197 17.75 10.41 -15.02
N GLU A 198 18.75 10.84 -14.24
CA GLU A 198 19.03 12.25 -13.93
C GLU A 198 17.80 13.04 -13.42
N ILE A 199 16.86 12.34 -12.79
CA ILE A 199 15.63 12.93 -12.26
C ILE A 199 15.98 13.97 -11.19
N GLY A 200 15.47 15.19 -11.33
CA GLY A 200 15.72 16.31 -10.42
C GLY A 200 16.93 17.17 -10.78
N ARG A 201 17.65 16.88 -11.85
CA ARG A 201 18.50 17.87 -12.51
C ARG A 201 17.59 18.73 -13.38
N ALA A 202 17.27 19.95 -12.92
CA ALA A 202 16.62 20.91 -13.78
C ALA A 202 17.49 21.10 -15.02
N HIS A 203 16.92 20.86 -16.19
CA HIS A 203 17.49 21.39 -17.41
C HIS A 203 17.28 22.91 -17.30
N VAL A 204 18.35 23.60 -16.89
CA VAL A 204 18.44 25.06 -16.95
C VAL A 204 18.75 25.43 -18.40
#